data_d3282d03b68f24fd1d067ffa2cdf4372
#
_entry.id   d3282d03b68f24fd1d067ffa2cdf4372
#
_cell.length_a   1.000
_cell.length_b   1.000
_cell.length_c   1.000
_cell.angle_alpha   90.00
_cell.angle_beta   90.00
_cell.angle_gamma   90.00
#
_symmetry.space_group_name_H-M   'P 1'
#
loop_
_entity.id
_entity.type
_entity.pdbx_description
1 polymer ?
#
loop_
_entity_poly.entity_id
_entity_poly.type
_entity_poly.pdbx_seq_one_letter_code
_entity_poly.pdbx_strand_id
1 'polypeptide(L)'
;MGLPPPAKATIEVLSPDATELKPLERRVDTVLKVEPSEGDGFLIAVEAQTAPAPDKGFSWSYYVAHLHAKYGMPVLLVAVCKNRPTASWAAGPFECRVRTWTTQSTHPFVLGPNNVPEITDESVVARQPALATFSAIVHSESANAAAILELLARGMRSFDKPTAKYWCEWLEVGLENTPVRETWRELEKMVATYFPGRGTLFEETYLEGKAEGKAESIMSVLDKRGIPVPEATRDRITTCTDLDTLTLWFDRSLTATAAEDLFTDV
;
A
#
# COMPACT_ATOMS: atom_id res chain seq x y z
N MET A 1 -47.16 -10.91 7.71
CA MET A 1 -45.73 -11.34 7.79
C MET A 1 -45.52 -12.42 6.77
N GLY A 2 -44.65 -12.25 5.82
CA GLY A 2 -44.68 -12.98 4.55
C GLY A 2 -43.71 -14.14 4.38
N LEU A 3 -43.30 -14.85 5.43
CA LEU A 3 -42.52 -16.08 5.27
C LEU A 3 -43.45 -17.31 5.37
N PRO A 4 -43.74 -18.00 4.25
CA PRO A 4 -44.51 -19.23 4.31
C PRO A 4 -43.73 -20.29 5.09
N PRO A 5 -44.39 -21.10 5.93
CA PRO A 5 -43.75 -22.20 6.68
C PRO A 5 -43.15 -23.22 5.70
N PRO A 6 -42.03 -23.87 6.04
CA PRO A 6 -41.48 -24.93 5.24
C PRO A 6 -42.41 -26.14 5.20
N ALA A 7 -42.57 -26.79 4.05
CA ALA A 7 -43.47 -27.95 3.87
C ALA A 7 -43.05 -29.17 4.74
N LYS A 8 -41.75 -29.35 4.94
CA LYS A 8 -41.13 -30.27 5.90
C LYS A 8 -39.82 -29.66 6.36
N ALA A 9 -39.51 -29.68 7.65
CA ALA A 9 -38.26 -29.23 8.22
C ALA A 9 -37.88 -30.05 9.43
N THR A 10 -36.59 -30.32 9.57
CA THR A 10 -35.99 -30.76 10.83
C THR A 10 -35.56 -29.52 11.59
N ILE A 11 -35.90 -29.44 12.87
CA ILE A 11 -35.54 -28.35 13.75
C ILE A 11 -34.57 -28.90 14.78
N GLU A 12 -33.39 -28.32 14.83
CA GLU A 12 -32.35 -28.61 15.82
C GLU A 12 -32.09 -27.34 16.63
N VAL A 13 -31.92 -27.48 17.93
CA VAL A 13 -31.55 -26.40 18.85
C VAL A 13 -30.03 -26.33 18.90
N LEU A 14 -29.46 -25.26 18.38
CA LEU A 14 -28.02 -24.99 18.45
C LEU A 14 -27.68 -24.19 19.70
N SER A 15 -26.37 -24.13 20.05
CA SER A 15 -25.90 -23.26 21.13
C SER A 15 -26.27 -21.81 20.86
N PRO A 16 -26.85 -21.09 21.85
CA PRO A 16 -27.09 -19.65 21.72
C PRO A 16 -25.84 -18.82 21.87
N ASP A 17 -24.69 -19.42 22.21
CA ASP A 17 -23.43 -18.73 22.38
C ASP A 17 -22.85 -18.34 21.02
N ALA A 18 -22.86 -17.06 20.73
CA ALA A 18 -22.26 -16.47 19.53
C ALA A 18 -20.81 -16.01 19.77
N THR A 19 -20.22 -16.34 20.94
CA THR A 19 -18.83 -16.01 21.26
C THR A 19 -17.89 -16.87 20.42
N GLU A 20 -16.95 -16.26 19.74
CA GLU A 20 -15.91 -16.96 19.00
C GLU A 20 -14.93 -17.62 19.98
N LEU A 21 -15.00 -18.94 20.14
CA LEU A 21 -14.09 -19.72 20.97
C LEU A 21 -12.70 -19.88 20.37
N LYS A 22 -12.59 -19.72 19.05
CA LYS A 22 -11.32 -19.61 18.32
C LYS A 22 -11.33 -18.30 17.57
N PRO A 23 -10.32 -17.41 17.78
CA PRO A 23 -10.21 -16.21 16.97
C PRO A 23 -10.19 -16.61 15.49
N LEU A 24 -11.25 -16.30 14.76
CA LEU A 24 -11.22 -16.36 13.32
C LEU A 24 -10.26 -15.26 12.87
N GLU A 25 -9.07 -15.67 12.43
CA GLU A 25 -8.09 -14.71 11.88
C GLU A 25 -8.64 -14.17 10.56
N ARG A 26 -9.42 -13.11 10.65
CA ARG A 26 -9.95 -12.36 9.52
C ARG A 26 -9.33 -10.99 9.57
N ARG A 27 -8.47 -10.71 8.61
CA ARG A 27 -7.79 -9.41 8.50
C ARG A 27 -8.43 -8.62 7.38
N VAL A 28 -8.79 -7.39 7.68
CA VAL A 28 -9.03 -6.34 6.69
C VAL A 28 -7.67 -5.81 6.24
N ASP A 29 -7.48 -5.57 4.96
CA ASP A 29 -6.17 -5.09 4.46
C ASP A 29 -5.79 -3.77 5.12
N THR A 30 -6.73 -2.83 5.26
CA THR A 30 -6.50 -1.56 5.96
C THR A 30 -7.79 -1.06 6.62
N VAL A 31 -7.69 -0.56 7.84
CA VAL A 31 -8.78 0.17 8.52
C VAL A 31 -8.30 1.56 8.89
N LEU A 32 -9.03 2.57 8.44
CA LEU A 32 -8.79 3.97 8.71
C LEU A 32 -9.92 4.53 9.58
N LYS A 33 -9.59 5.37 10.56
CA LYS A 33 -10.54 6.19 11.29
C LYS A 33 -10.52 7.59 10.69
N VAL A 34 -11.67 8.10 10.30
CA VAL A 34 -11.83 9.44 9.76
C VAL A 34 -12.59 10.29 10.77
N GLU A 35 -11.98 11.37 11.20
CA GLU A 35 -12.57 12.37 12.09
C GLU A 35 -12.61 13.71 11.33
N PRO A 36 -13.70 14.02 10.64
CA PRO A 36 -13.82 15.27 9.91
C PRO A 36 -13.92 16.46 10.89
N SER A 37 -13.52 17.64 10.42
CA SER A 37 -13.66 18.88 11.22
C SER A 37 -15.12 19.25 11.50
N GLU A 38 -16.05 18.78 10.67
CA GLU A 38 -17.49 18.94 10.80
C GLU A 38 -18.17 17.60 10.48
N GLY A 39 -19.19 17.25 11.27
CA GLY A 39 -19.95 16.01 11.11
C GLY A 39 -19.40 14.84 11.96
N ASP A 40 -20.07 13.69 11.83
CA ASP A 40 -19.73 12.50 12.61
C ASP A 40 -18.55 11.74 11.99
N GLY A 41 -17.68 11.22 12.85
CA GLY A 41 -16.58 10.35 12.42
C GLY A 41 -17.06 8.98 11.93
N PHE A 42 -16.27 8.33 11.10
CA PHE A 42 -16.55 7.00 10.56
C PHE A 42 -15.25 6.20 10.32
N LEU A 43 -15.41 4.91 10.10
CA LEU A 43 -14.32 4.02 9.73
C LEU A 43 -14.36 3.73 8.22
N ILE A 44 -13.20 3.61 7.61
CA ILE A 44 -13.05 3.08 6.26
C ILE A 44 -12.30 1.74 6.37
N ALA A 45 -12.95 0.67 5.94
CA ALA A 45 -12.33 -0.64 5.79
C ALA A 45 -12.00 -0.84 4.30
N VAL A 46 -10.73 -0.91 3.95
CA VAL A 46 -10.27 -1.04 2.55
C VAL A 46 -9.85 -2.48 2.28
N GLU A 47 -10.29 -3.01 1.16
CA GLU A 47 -9.97 -4.34 0.65
C GLU A 47 -9.55 -4.28 -0.80
N ALA A 48 -8.35 -4.78 -1.13
CA ALA A 48 -7.90 -4.97 -2.51
C ALA A 48 -8.41 -6.30 -3.05
N GLN A 49 -9.15 -6.25 -4.16
CA GLN A 49 -9.79 -7.43 -4.72
C GLN A 49 -9.36 -7.66 -6.18
N THR A 50 -8.65 -8.77 -6.41
CA THR A 50 -8.11 -9.11 -7.74
C THR A 50 -9.07 -9.97 -8.56
N ALA A 51 -9.89 -10.80 -7.91
CA ALA A 51 -10.87 -11.68 -8.53
C ALA A 51 -12.09 -11.89 -7.61
N PRO A 52 -13.26 -12.24 -8.15
CA PRO A 52 -14.41 -12.68 -7.35
C PRO A 52 -14.04 -13.84 -6.43
N ALA A 53 -14.42 -13.76 -5.14
CA ALA A 53 -14.19 -14.79 -4.16
C ALA A 53 -15.51 -15.06 -3.38
N PRO A 54 -16.08 -16.28 -3.47
CA PRO A 54 -17.41 -16.59 -2.91
C PRO A 54 -17.53 -16.27 -1.41
N ASP A 55 -16.47 -16.51 -0.64
CA ASP A 55 -16.49 -16.33 0.82
C ASP A 55 -16.29 -14.88 1.28
N LYS A 56 -15.92 -13.97 0.37
CA LYS A 56 -15.69 -12.56 0.71
C LYS A 56 -16.97 -11.86 1.16
N GLY A 57 -18.12 -12.21 0.59
CA GLY A 57 -19.40 -11.63 1.00
C GLY A 57 -19.68 -11.83 2.50
N PHE A 58 -19.40 -13.02 3.03
CA PHE A 58 -19.53 -13.31 4.46
C PHE A 58 -18.50 -12.55 5.29
N SER A 59 -17.24 -12.52 4.82
CA SER A 59 -16.17 -11.81 5.51
C SER A 59 -16.44 -10.31 5.58
N TRP A 60 -16.88 -9.71 4.49
CA TRP A 60 -17.19 -8.28 4.41
C TRP A 60 -18.37 -7.89 5.29
N SER A 61 -19.42 -8.71 5.33
CA SER A 61 -20.54 -8.52 6.24
C SER A 61 -20.11 -8.58 7.71
N TYR A 62 -19.24 -9.53 8.04
CA TYR A 62 -18.65 -9.65 9.36
C TYR A 62 -17.77 -8.43 9.70
N TYR A 63 -16.91 -7.97 8.79
CA TYR A 63 -16.03 -6.82 9.03
C TYR A 63 -16.83 -5.57 9.39
N VAL A 64 -17.87 -5.26 8.63
CA VAL A 64 -18.73 -4.10 8.89
C VAL A 64 -19.38 -4.20 10.27
N ALA A 65 -20.00 -5.36 10.58
CA ALA A 65 -20.66 -5.58 11.86
C ALA A 65 -19.69 -5.55 13.04
N HIS A 66 -18.53 -6.22 12.92
CA HIS A 66 -17.51 -6.28 13.96
C HIS A 66 -16.90 -4.90 14.25
N LEU A 67 -16.47 -4.19 13.21
CA LEU A 67 -15.87 -2.86 13.36
C LEU A 67 -16.87 -1.86 13.93
N HIS A 68 -18.13 -1.91 13.46
CA HIS A 68 -19.19 -1.07 14.00
C HIS A 68 -19.44 -1.33 15.48
N ALA A 69 -19.56 -2.60 15.88
CA ALA A 69 -19.77 -2.98 17.29
C ALA A 69 -18.57 -2.62 18.17
N LYS A 70 -17.34 -2.82 17.66
CA LYS A 70 -16.10 -2.58 18.42
C LYS A 70 -15.84 -1.10 18.67
N TYR A 71 -16.12 -0.24 17.70
CA TYR A 71 -15.76 1.19 17.77
C TYR A 71 -16.95 2.12 17.96
N GLY A 72 -18.20 1.61 17.85
CA GLY A 72 -19.40 2.43 17.93
C GLY A 72 -19.55 3.44 16.79
N MET A 73 -18.89 3.22 15.65
CA MET A 73 -18.83 4.17 14.54
C MET A 73 -19.38 3.54 13.26
N PRO A 74 -19.97 4.34 12.33
CA PRO A 74 -20.31 3.87 11.00
C PRO A 74 -19.09 3.35 10.26
N VAL A 75 -19.27 2.35 9.40
CA VAL A 75 -18.19 1.71 8.63
C VAL A 75 -18.48 1.80 7.15
N LEU A 76 -17.60 2.42 6.39
CA LEU A 76 -17.57 2.40 4.94
C LEU A 76 -16.62 1.27 4.49
N LEU A 77 -17.16 0.23 3.91
CA LEU A 77 -16.37 -0.82 3.28
C LEU A 77 -16.04 -0.39 1.84
N VAL A 78 -14.75 -0.30 1.52
CA VAL A 78 -14.23 0.08 0.21
C VAL A 78 -13.54 -1.12 -0.43
N ALA A 79 -14.00 -1.53 -1.59
CA ALA A 79 -13.37 -2.57 -2.41
C ALA A 79 -12.65 -1.93 -3.60
N VAL A 80 -11.32 -2.11 -3.66
CA VAL A 80 -10.48 -1.63 -4.77
C VAL A 80 -10.28 -2.76 -5.77
N CYS A 81 -10.70 -2.56 -7.02
CA CYS A 81 -10.70 -3.59 -8.06
C CYS A 81 -9.94 -3.12 -9.31
N LYS A 82 -9.03 -3.95 -9.84
CA LYS A 82 -8.24 -3.64 -11.04
C LYS A 82 -8.97 -3.95 -12.36
N ASN A 83 -10.06 -4.73 -12.34
CA ASN A 83 -10.78 -5.10 -13.56
C ASN A 83 -12.29 -4.99 -13.40
N ARG A 84 -12.98 -4.81 -14.54
CA ARG A 84 -14.44 -4.60 -14.58
C ARG A 84 -15.26 -5.77 -14.03
N PRO A 85 -14.95 -7.06 -14.34
CA PRO A 85 -15.70 -8.19 -13.79
C PRO A 85 -15.66 -8.24 -12.27
N THR A 86 -14.48 -8.05 -11.68
CA THR A 86 -14.31 -8.01 -10.22
C THR A 86 -15.04 -6.82 -9.60
N ALA A 87 -14.93 -5.63 -10.21
CA ALA A 87 -15.65 -4.43 -9.75
C ALA A 87 -17.17 -4.61 -9.77
N SER A 88 -17.70 -5.21 -10.84
CA SER A 88 -19.14 -5.49 -10.95
C SER A 88 -19.59 -6.51 -9.92
N TRP A 89 -18.83 -7.54 -9.66
CA TRP A 89 -19.11 -8.51 -8.60
C TRP A 89 -19.04 -7.89 -7.20
N ALA A 90 -17.98 -7.09 -6.93
CA ALA A 90 -17.76 -6.46 -5.63
C ALA A 90 -18.84 -5.43 -5.27
N ALA A 91 -19.56 -4.87 -6.25
CA ALA A 91 -20.64 -3.94 -6.01
C ALA A 91 -21.81 -4.55 -5.21
N GLY A 92 -21.92 -5.87 -5.14
CA GLY A 92 -22.94 -6.56 -4.36
C GLY A 92 -24.37 -6.29 -4.89
N PRO A 93 -25.38 -6.21 -4.01
CA PRO A 93 -25.31 -6.41 -2.57
C PRO A 93 -24.97 -7.84 -2.15
N PHE A 94 -24.25 -7.99 -1.04
CA PHE A 94 -24.02 -9.28 -0.41
C PHE A 94 -25.07 -9.48 0.68
N GLU A 95 -25.96 -10.44 0.48
CA GLU A 95 -27.15 -10.57 1.31
C GLU A 95 -27.18 -11.90 2.07
N CYS A 96 -27.57 -11.82 3.33
CA CYS A 96 -28.04 -12.96 4.10
C CYS A 96 -29.56 -13.02 3.99
N ARG A 97 -30.09 -14.11 3.39
CA ARG A 97 -31.51 -14.26 3.11
C ARG A 97 -32.06 -15.59 3.64
N VAL A 98 -33.27 -15.49 4.16
CA VAL A 98 -34.12 -16.66 4.38
C VAL A 98 -35.30 -16.55 3.41
N ARG A 99 -35.24 -17.30 2.31
CA ARG A 99 -36.24 -17.22 1.21
C ARG A 99 -36.36 -15.80 0.64
N THR A 100 -37.50 -15.13 0.83
CA THR A 100 -37.77 -13.76 0.38
C THR A 100 -37.39 -12.69 1.39
N TRP A 101 -36.94 -13.09 2.59
CA TRP A 101 -36.62 -12.16 3.65
C TRP A 101 -35.12 -11.91 3.73
N THR A 102 -34.69 -10.67 3.49
CA THR A 102 -33.30 -10.26 3.68
C THR A 102 -33.09 -9.80 5.13
N THR A 103 -32.20 -10.48 5.85
CA THR A 103 -31.88 -10.14 7.24
C THR A 103 -30.68 -9.22 7.35
N GLN A 104 -29.76 -9.29 6.38
CA GLN A 104 -28.58 -8.43 6.30
C GLN A 104 -28.23 -8.16 4.84
N SER A 105 -27.82 -6.95 4.54
CA SER A 105 -27.33 -6.56 3.22
C SER A 105 -26.07 -5.71 3.36
N THR A 106 -24.98 -6.10 2.71
CA THR A 106 -23.70 -5.38 2.72
C THR A 106 -23.46 -4.81 1.34
N HIS A 107 -23.22 -3.51 1.29
CA HIS A 107 -23.03 -2.73 0.06
C HIS A 107 -21.62 -2.13 0.08
N PRO A 108 -20.62 -2.76 -0.51
CA PRO A 108 -19.30 -2.17 -0.63
C PRO A 108 -19.31 -0.93 -1.53
N PHE A 109 -18.54 0.08 -1.17
CA PHE A 109 -18.20 1.15 -2.08
C PHE A 109 -17.04 0.70 -2.96
N VAL A 110 -17.29 0.49 -4.24
CA VAL A 110 -16.30 -0.06 -5.16
C VAL A 110 -15.53 1.06 -5.85
N LEU A 111 -14.20 0.98 -5.82
CA LEU A 111 -13.31 1.78 -6.66
C LEU A 111 -12.69 0.87 -7.71
N GLY A 112 -12.97 1.15 -8.97
CA GLY A 112 -12.52 0.31 -10.07
C GLY A 112 -12.71 0.97 -11.44
N PRO A 113 -12.40 0.24 -12.54
CA PRO A 113 -12.46 0.80 -13.90
C PRO A 113 -13.84 1.29 -14.35
N ASN A 114 -14.89 1.00 -13.56
CA ASN A 114 -16.26 1.43 -13.87
C ASN A 114 -16.56 2.86 -13.41
N ASN A 115 -15.85 3.36 -12.38
CA ASN A 115 -16.16 4.63 -11.73
C ASN A 115 -14.95 5.52 -11.45
N VAL A 116 -13.74 4.98 -11.54
CA VAL A 116 -12.52 5.79 -11.53
C VAL A 116 -12.26 6.29 -12.95
N PRO A 117 -12.16 7.61 -13.21
CA PRO A 117 -11.94 8.12 -14.54
C PRO A 117 -10.54 7.80 -15.06
N GLU A 118 -10.40 7.54 -16.37
CA GLU A 118 -9.11 7.57 -17.05
C GLU A 118 -8.61 9.02 -17.08
N ILE A 119 -7.44 9.28 -16.50
CA ILE A 119 -6.85 10.63 -16.50
C ILE A 119 -6.14 10.85 -17.82
N THR A 120 -6.63 11.80 -18.59
CA THR A 120 -6.14 12.16 -19.93
C THR A 120 -5.59 13.59 -20.01
N ASP A 121 -5.57 14.32 -18.90
CA ASP A 121 -5.08 15.68 -18.79
C ASP A 121 -3.89 15.74 -17.83
N GLU A 122 -2.72 16.14 -18.34
CA GLU A 122 -1.48 16.26 -17.58
C GLU A 122 -1.59 17.25 -16.41
N SER A 123 -2.42 18.28 -16.53
CA SER A 123 -2.65 19.22 -15.44
C SER A 123 -3.30 18.60 -14.20
N VAL A 124 -4.03 17.50 -14.37
CA VAL A 124 -4.61 16.73 -13.25
C VAL A 124 -3.53 16.02 -12.47
N VAL A 125 -2.47 15.53 -13.12
CA VAL A 125 -1.34 14.86 -12.43
C VAL A 125 -0.72 15.80 -11.40
N ALA A 126 -0.43 17.05 -11.80
CA ALA A 126 0.16 18.03 -10.91
C ALA A 126 -0.76 18.43 -9.74
N ARG A 127 -2.07 18.54 -9.99
CA ARG A 127 -3.05 18.97 -8.97
C ARG A 127 -3.55 17.84 -8.07
N GLN A 128 -3.64 16.63 -8.60
CA GLN A 128 -4.23 15.46 -7.94
C GLN A 128 -3.41 14.20 -8.22
N PRO A 129 -2.14 14.14 -7.79
CA PRO A 129 -1.24 13.03 -8.11
C PRO A 129 -1.76 11.69 -7.60
N ALA A 130 -2.42 11.67 -6.44
CA ALA A 130 -3.04 10.46 -5.89
C ALA A 130 -4.11 9.89 -6.81
N LEU A 131 -4.99 10.74 -7.35
CA LEU A 131 -6.04 10.31 -8.28
C LEU A 131 -5.42 9.82 -9.60
N ALA A 132 -4.43 10.52 -10.13
CA ALA A 132 -3.77 10.16 -11.37
C ALA A 132 -3.01 8.81 -11.25
N THR A 133 -2.27 8.60 -10.17
CA THR A 133 -1.58 7.34 -9.86
C THR A 133 -2.60 6.20 -9.70
N PHE A 134 -3.66 6.43 -8.92
CA PHE A 134 -4.72 5.44 -8.72
C PHE A 134 -5.44 5.10 -10.03
N SER A 135 -5.73 6.10 -10.88
CA SER A 135 -6.28 5.89 -12.23
C SER A 135 -5.39 4.97 -13.07
N ALA A 136 -4.07 5.21 -13.10
CA ALA A 136 -3.13 4.38 -13.85
C ALA A 136 -3.13 2.91 -13.37
N ILE A 137 -3.19 2.68 -12.05
CA ILE A 137 -3.23 1.34 -11.47
C ILE A 137 -4.54 0.62 -11.82
N VAL A 138 -5.67 1.28 -11.64
CA VAL A 138 -7.01 0.72 -11.88
C VAL A 138 -7.24 0.43 -13.37
N HIS A 139 -6.70 1.26 -14.26
CA HIS A 139 -6.81 1.09 -15.71
C HIS A 139 -5.62 0.35 -16.36
N SER A 140 -4.78 -0.31 -15.55
CA SER A 140 -3.58 -1.02 -16.03
C SER A 140 -3.83 -2.14 -17.05
N GLU A 141 -5.06 -2.63 -17.15
CA GLU A 141 -5.51 -3.64 -18.12
C GLU A 141 -6.31 -3.02 -19.29
N SER A 142 -6.48 -1.68 -19.32
CA SER A 142 -7.22 -1.01 -20.38
C SER A 142 -6.38 -0.87 -21.66
N ALA A 143 -7.05 -0.68 -22.80
CA ALA A 143 -6.36 -0.39 -24.06
C ALA A 143 -5.56 0.93 -24.02
N ASN A 144 -5.92 1.86 -23.13
CA ASN A 144 -5.31 3.17 -22.96
C ASN A 144 -4.22 3.20 -21.86
N ALA A 145 -3.93 2.06 -21.24
CA ALA A 145 -3.04 2.01 -20.08
C ALA A 145 -1.66 2.64 -20.33
N ALA A 146 -1.05 2.35 -21.49
CA ALA A 146 0.25 2.94 -21.85
C ALA A 146 0.16 4.46 -21.99
N ALA A 147 -0.89 4.99 -22.60
CA ALA A 147 -1.07 6.44 -22.77
C ALA A 147 -1.30 7.15 -21.42
N ILE A 148 -2.02 6.52 -20.49
CA ILE A 148 -2.22 7.02 -19.12
C ILE A 148 -0.88 7.09 -18.38
N LEU A 149 -0.06 6.03 -18.49
CA LEU A 149 1.27 6.00 -17.87
C LEU A 149 2.24 7.03 -18.46
N GLU A 150 2.23 7.22 -19.79
CA GLU A 150 3.03 8.26 -20.44
C GLU A 150 2.65 9.67 -19.97
N LEU A 151 1.36 9.94 -19.86
CA LEU A 151 0.85 11.21 -19.37
C LEU A 151 1.25 11.43 -17.92
N LEU A 152 1.14 10.40 -17.09
CA LEU A 152 1.53 10.42 -15.69
C LEU A 152 3.04 10.70 -15.54
N ALA A 153 3.89 10.00 -16.31
CA ALA A 153 5.33 10.22 -16.31
C ALA A 153 5.71 11.65 -16.73
N ARG A 154 5.01 12.24 -17.72
CA ARG A 154 5.21 13.63 -18.10
C ARG A 154 4.82 14.61 -16.98
N GLY A 155 3.66 14.41 -16.38
CA GLY A 155 3.17 15.26 -15.30
C GLY A 155 4.06 15.23 -14.05
N MET A 156 4.66 14.07 -13.75
CA MET A 156 5.60 13.91 -12.62
C MET A 156 6.87 14.74 -12.74
N ARG A 157 7.23 15.21 -13.94
CA ARG A 157 8.38 16.12 -14.13
C ARG A 157 8.21 17.47 -13.42
N SER A 158 6.99 17.83 -13.07
CA SER A 158 6.68 19.05 -12.32
C SER A 158 6.86 18.91 -10.80
N PHE A 159 7.07 17.68 -10.30
CA PHE A 159 7.23 17.41 -8.88
C PHE A 159 8.66 17.65 -8.41
N ASP A 160 8.86 17.83 -7.11
CA ASP A 160 10.16 17.67 -6.50
C ASP A 160 10.56 16.18 -6.46
N LYS A 161 11.85 15.92 -6.28
CA LYS A 161 12.39 14.56 -6.28
C LYS A 161 11.74 13.63 -5.24
N PRO A 162 11.55 14.02 -3.95
CA PRO A 162 10.88 13.17 -2.97
C PRO A 162 9.45 12.80 -3.36
N THR A 163 8.68 13.77 -3.87
CA THR A 163 7.29 13.54 -4.31
C THR A 163 7.24 12.62 -5.52
N ALA A 164 8.11 12.82 -6.52
CA ALA A 164 8.17 11.95 -7.68
C ALA A 164 8.54 10.51 -7.28
N LYS A 165 9.56 10.34 -6.41
CA LYS A 165 9.96 9.04 -5.86
C LYS A 165 8.80 8.32 -5.18
N TYR A 166 8.08 9.01 -4.30
CA TYR A 166 6.92 8.44 -3.60
C TYR A 166 5.88 7.87 -4.57
N TRP A 167 5.51 8.60 -5.62
CA TRP A 167 4.50 8.14 -6.58
C TRP A 167 5.03 7.05 -7.53
N CYS A 168 6.32 7.06 -7.88
CA CYS A 168 6.96 5.97 -8.63
C CYS A 168 6.91 4.66 -7.84
N GLU A 169 7.24 4.68 -6.56
CA GLU A 169 7.16 3.51 -5.67
C GLU A 169 5.73 2.94 -5.60
N TRP A 170 4.73 3.81 -5.48
CA TRP A 170 3.33 3.42 -5.50
C TRP A 170 2.92 2.74 -6.82
N LEU A 171 3.42 3.25 -7.96
CA LEU A 171 3.16 2.66 -9.27
C LEU A 171 3.87 1.31 -9.43
N GLU A 172 5.12 1.17 -9.00
CA GLU A 172 5.82 -0.12 -9.09
C GLU A 172 5.08 -1.22 -8.32
N VAL A 173 4.62 -0.93 -7.11
CA VAL A 173 3.81 -1.86 -6.31
C VAL A 173 2.43 -2.09 -6.95
N GLY A 174 1.74 -1.01 -7.33
CA GLY A 174 0.39 -1.08 -7.87
C GLY A 174 0.29 -1.76 -9.22
N LEU A 175 1.34 -1.67 -10.04
CA LEU A 175 1.42 -2.29 -11.37
C LEU A 175 2.06 -3.69 -11.33
N GLU A 176 2.43 -4.20 -10.16
CA GLU A 176 2.94 -5.57 -10.05
C GLU A 176 1.93 -6.57 -10.64
N ASN A 177 2.44 -7.52 -11.44
CA ASN A 177 1.63 -8.51 -12.15
C ASN A 177 0.61 -7.93 -13.15
N THR A 178 0.86 -6.73 -13.70
CA THR A 178 0.06 -6.14 -14.77
C THR A 178 0.81 -6.17 -16.12
N PRO A 179 0.08 -6.16 -17.26
CA PRO A 179 0.71 -6.15 -18.59
C PRO A 179 1.58 -4.93 -18.88
N VAL A 180 1.32 -3.81 -18.19
CA VAL A 180 1.99 -2.51 -18.44
C VAL A 180 3.13 -2.21 -17.48
N ARG A 181 3.52 -3.15 -16.64
CA ARG A 181 4.63 -2.98 -15.70
C ARG A 181 5.93 -2.62 -16.41
N GLU A 182 6.28 -3.34 -17.48
CA GLU A 182 7.52 -3.06 -18.23
C GLU A 182 7.45 -1.70 -18.94
N THR A 183 6.29 -1.32 -19.47
CA THR A 183 6.07 0.03 -20.01
C THR A 183 6.33 1.10 -18.95
N TRP A 184 5.83 0.89 -17.73
CA TRP A 184 6.10 1.81 -16.63
C TRP A 184 7.60 1.93 -16.31
N ARG A 185 8.31 0.82 -16.23
CA ARG A 185 9.75 0.81 -15.96
C ARG A 185 10.58 1.57 -16.99
N GLU A 186 10.19 1.52 -18.25
CA GLU A 186 10.84 2.35 -19.29
C GLU A 186 10.52 3.83 -19.13
N LEU A 187 9.28 4.16 -18.77
CA LEU A 187 8.86 5.54 -18.52
C LEU A 187 9.48 6.11 -17.23
N GLU A 188 9.62 5.31 -16.20
CA GLU A 188 10.28 5.69 -14.95
C GLU A 188 11.72 6.14 -15.17
N LYS A 189 12.47 5.48 -16.06
CA LYS A 189 13.82 5.91 -16.45
C LYS A 189 13.82 7.34 -16.98
N MET A 190 12.79 7.76 -17.73
CA MET A 190 12.66 9.13 -18.20
C MET A 190 12.33 10.11 -17.07
N VAL A 191 11.52 9.70 -16.09
CA VAL A 191 11.27 10.52 -14.89
C VAL A 191 12.55 10.66 -14.08
N ALA A 192 13.28 9.56 -13.87
CA ALA A 192 14.56 9.54 -13.15
C ALA A 192 15.63 10.39 -13.83
N THR A 193 15.68 10.41 -15.17
CA THR A 193 16.66 11.24 -15.93
C THR A 193 16.41 12.73 -15.75
N TYR A 194 15.18 13.15 -15.49
CA TYR A 194 14.85 14.54 -15.20
C TYR A 194 15.37 15.00 -13.83
N PHE A 195 15.58 14.06 -12.91
CA PHE A 195 16.20 14.30 -11.61
C PHE A 195 17.66 13.82 -11.67
N PRO A 196 18.65 14.66 -11.93
CA PRO A 196 20.04 14.22 -12.07
C PRO A 196 20.52 13.54 -10.77
N GLY A 197 20.77 12.25 -10.87
CA GLY A 197 21.24 11.36 -9.82
C GLY A 197 21.85 10.10 -10.43
N ARG A 198 22.19 9.10 -9.62
CA ARG A 198 22.81 7.85 -10.06
C ARG A 198 21.76 6.81 -10.46
N GLY A 199 21.19 6.86 -11.65
CA GLY A 199 20.31 5.78 -12.12
C GLY A 199 18.82 5.96 -11.80
N THR A 200 18.07 4.87 -11.62
CA THR A 200 16.64 4.90 -11.32
C THR A 200 16.37 5.32 -9.87
N LEU A 201 15.17 5.85 -9.58
CA LEU A 201 14.74 6.18 -8.22
C LEU A 201 14.85 4.97 -7.26
N PHE A 202 14.63 3.76 -7.76
CA PHE A 202 14.81 2.51 -7.02
C PHE A 202 16.28 2.20 -6.71
N GLU A 203 17.17 2.46 -7.66
CA GLU A 203 18.60 2.25 -7.46
C GLU A 203 19.13 3.19 -6.39
N GLU A 204 18.68 4.45 -6.36
CA GLU A 204 19.03 5.39 -5.28
C GLU A 204 18.52 4.89 -3.92
N THR A 205 17.26 4.47 -3.82
CA THR A 205 16.70 3.91 -2.57
C THR A 205 17.45 2.65 -2.12
N TYR A 206 17.79 1.78 -3.07
CA TYR A 206 18.60 0.59 -2.78
C TYR A 206 20.01 0.96 -2.30
N LEU A 207 20.64 1.94 -2.94
CA LEU A 207 21.97 2.42 -2.57
C LEU A 207 21.95 3.16 -1.21
N GLU A 208 20.92 3.97 -0.95
CA GLU A 208 20.69 4.61 0.35
C GLU A 208 20.52 3.56 1.45
N GLY A 209 19.64 2.58 1.29
CA GLY A 209 19.45 1.49 2.27
C GLY A 209 20.71 0.64 2.47
N LYS A 210 21.49 0.44 1.41
CA LYS A 210 22.77 -0.25 1.49
C LYS A 210 23.82 0.57 2.23
N ALA A 211 23.83 1.89 2.05
CA ALA A 211 24.72 2.80 2.78
C ALA A 211 24.34 2.85 4.27
N GLU A 212 23.06 2.98 4.59
CA GLU A 212 22.54 2.93 5.97
C GLU A 212 22.92 1.60 6.66
N GLY A 213 22.63 0.46 6.03
CA GLY A 213 22.98 -0.85 6.59
C GLY A 213 24.47 -1.04 6.80
N LYS A 214 25.31 -0.43 5.95
CA LYS A 214 26.75 -0.47 6.11
C LYS A 214 27.23 0.43 7.23
N ALA A 215 26.64 1.63 7.37
CA ALA A 215 26.90 2.53 8.49
C ALA A 215 26.50 1.90 9.84
N GLU A 216 25.35 1.25 9.91
CA GLU A 216 24.90 0.48 11.09
C GLU A 216 25.87 -0.67 11.42
N SER A 217 26.38 -1.36 10.40
CA SER A 217 27.36 -2.43 10.58
C SER A 217 28.67 -1.91 11.18
N ILE A 218 29.18 -0.76 10.72
CA ILE A 218 30.35 -0.09 11.29
C ILE A 218 30.11 0.24 12.76
N MET A 219 28.98 0.86 13.08
CA MET A 219 28.61 1.21 14.45
C MET A 219 28.54 -0.03 15.36
N SER A 220 27.93 -1.11 14.85
CA SER A 220 27.83 -2.37 15.59
C SER A 220 29.19 -3.01 15.86
N VAL A 221 30.12 -2.95 14.90
CA VAL A 221 31.49 -3.47 15.09
C VAL A 221 32.24 -2.66 16.16
N LEU A 222 32.18 -1.32 16.10
CA LEU A 222 32.84 -0.46 17.09
C LEU A 222 32.30 -0.70 18.50
N ASP A 223 30.97 -0.81 18.63
CA ASP A 223 30.30 -1.11 19.90
C ASP A 223 30.75 -2.46 20.48
N LYS A 224 30.72 -3.53 19.69
CA LYS A 224 31.16 -4.87 20.10
C LYS A 224 32.62 -4.92 20.48
N ARG A 225 33.45 -4.07 19.91
CA ARG A 225 34.86 -3.94 20.24
C ARG A 225 35.11 -3.00 21.43
N GLY A 226 34.05 -2.39 21.98
CA GLY A 226 34.16 -1.48 23.12
C GLY A 226 34.82 -0.15 22.78
N ILE A 227 34.81 0.25 21.51
CA ILE A 227 35.40 1.51 21.05
C ILE A 227 34.32 2.61 21.15
N PRO A 228 34.52 3.62 22.01
CA PRO A 228 33.53 4.72 22.13
C PRO A 228 33.51 5.54 20.85
N VAL A 229 32.31 5.88 20.41
CA VAL A 229 32.08 6.65 19.18
C VAL A 229 31.52 8.04 19.55
N PRO A 230 32.33 9.11 19.44
CA PRO A 230 31.86 10.48 19.64
C PRO A 230 30.73 10.84 18.68
N GLU A 231 29.85 11.78 19.08
CA GLU A 231 28.69 12.20 18.31
C GLU A 231 29.06 12.68 16.90
N ALA A 232 30.08 13.50 16.77
CA ALA A 232 30.59 13.99 15.48
C ALA A 232 31.06 12.84 14.56
N THR A 233 31.69 11.80 15.11
CA THR A 233 32.11 10.62 14.36
C THR A 233 30.91 9.77 13.94
N ARG A 234 29.92 9.62 14.81
CA ARG A 234 28.64 8.96 14.53
C ARG A 234 27.95 9.65 13.36
N ASP A 235 27.74 10.95 13.44
CA ASP A 235 27.09 11.74 12.41
C ASP A 235 27.81 11.59 11.06
N ARG A 236 29.14 11.64 11.07
CA ARG A 236 29.95 11.46 9.86
C ARG A 236 29.76 10.09 9.22
N ILE A 237 29.63 9.02 10.01
CA ILE A 237 29.39 7.66 9.51
C ILE A 237 27.95 7.54 8.98
N THR A 238 26.96 8.00 9.73
CA THR A 238 25.53 7.80 9.39
C THR A 238 25.06 8.69 8.25
N THR A 239 25.69 9.84 8.01
CA THR A 239 25.35 10.72 6.88
C THR A 239 26.13 10.40 5.59
N CYS A 240 27.09 9.48 5.64
CA CYS A 240 27.85 9.09 4.46
C CYS A 240 27.01 8.20 3.53
N THR A 241 26.87 8.63 2.28
CA THR A 241 26.14 7.89 1.24
C THR A 241 27.07 7.19 0.23
N ASP A 242 28.39 7.42 0.32
CA ASP A 242 29.37 6.78 -0.55
C ASP A 242 29.73 5.39 -0.08
N LEU A 243 29.31 4.38 -0.83
CA LEU A 243 29.49 2.97 -0.49
C LEU A 243 30.96 2.53 -0.48
N ASP A 244 31.80 3.14 -1.28
CA ASP A 244 33.23 2.81 -1.34
C ASP A 244 33.92 3.32 -0.07
N THR A 245 33.63 4.54 0.33
CA THR A 245 34.08 5.13 1.60
C THR A 245 33.56 4.32 2.81
N LEU A 246 32.28 3.97 2.83
CA LEU A 246 31.73 3.14 3.90
C LEU A 246 32.35 1.72 3.94
N THR A 247 32.71 1.16 2.77
CA THR A 247 33.40 -0.12 2.71
C THR A 247 34.78 -0.02 3.35
N LEU A 248 35.52 1.02 2.98
CA LEU A 248 36.83 1.29 3.57
C LEU A 248 36.76 1.49 5.10
N TRP A 249 35.80 2.26 5.57
CA TRP A 249 35.60 2.46 7.00
C TRP A 249 35.16 1.19 7.73
N PHE A 250 34.37 0.34 7.11
CA PHE A 250 34.01 -0.97 7.66
C PHE A 250 35.24 -1.84 7.83
N ASP A 251 36.09 -1.96 6.81
CA ASP A 251 37.32 -2.77 6.89
C ASP A 251 38.26 -2.22 7.98
N ARG A 252 38.40 -0.91 8.08
CA ARG A 252 39.18 -0.25 9.14
C ARG A 252 38.58 -0.48 10.54
N SER A 253 37.25 -0.52 10.66
CA SER A 253 36.58 -0.75 11.95
C SER A 253 36.96 -2.08 12.59
N LEU A 254 37.36 -3.06 11.78
CA LEU A 254 37.79 -4.38 12.27
C LEU A 254 39.11 -4.33 13.03
N THR A 255 39.97 -3.35 12.77
CA THR A 255 41.34 -3.25 13.37
C THR A 255 41.58 -1.94 14.12
N ALA A 256 40.73 -0.94 13.98
CA ALA A 256 40.83 0.37 14.61
C ALA A 256 40.98 0.27 16.13
N THR A 257 41.74 1.17 16.74
CA THR A 257 41.88 1.32 18.19
C THR A 257 41.07 2.49 18.74
N ALA A 258 40.77 3.46 17.90
CA ALA A 258 39.87 4.58 18.17
C ALA A 258 38.92 4.76 16.98
N ALA A 259 37.75 5.42 17.19
CA ALA A 259 36.76 5.62 16.15
C ALA A 259 37.26 6.58 15.03
N GLU A 260 38.17 7.47 15.36
CA GLU A 260 38.82 8.41 14.42
C GLU A 260 39.76 7.71 13.43
N ASP A 261 40.29 6.53 13.78
CA ASP A 261 41.17 5.76 12.90
C ASP A 261 40.50 5.37 11.57
N LEU A 262 39.15 5.37 11.53
CA LEU A 262 38.38 5.11 10.32
C LEU A 262 38.67 6.12 9.20
N PHE A 263 39.05 7.35 9.55
CA PHE A 263 39.16 8.48 8.65
C PHE A 263 40.60 8.89 8.31
N THR A 264 41.57 8.23 8.89
CA THR A 264 42.98 8.55 8.61
C THR A 264 43.35 8.09 7.19
N ASP A 265 43.88 9.00 6.37
CA ASP A 265 44.54 8.62 5.14
C ASP A 265 45.82 7.86 5.46
N VAL A 266 46.03 6.72 4.78
CA VAL A 266 47.26 5.92 4.88
C VAL A 266 48.35 6.53 4.02
#